data_da9ef101fe3453fc99993357a17a4b59
#
_entry.id   da9ef101fe3453fc99993357a17a4b59
#
_cell.length_a   1.000
_cell.length_b   1.000
_cell.length_c   1.000
_cell.angle_alpha   90.00
_cell.angle_beta   90.00
_cell.angle_gamma   90.00
#
_symmetry.space_group_name_H-M   'P 1'
#
loop_
_entity.id
_entity.type
_entity.pdbx_description
1 polymer ?
#
loop_
_entity_poly.entity_id
_entity_poly.type
_entity_poly.pdbx_seq_one_letter_code
_entity_poly.pdbx_strand_id
1 'polypeptide(L)'
;MAHDIRIVTETELRRAITLDLETVKVIEQAFAALSDGGVVMPPVMSMDLVSVHGEVDVKTAYIPGFDGFAIKVSPGFFDNPKLGLPSLNGLMILFSAKTGLVEAVFLDNGYLTDLRTAAAGAVAAQHLAPKMVQTAGIIGTGVQARLQARAARLVRPYDRL
;
A
#
# COMPACT_ATOMS: atom_id res chain seq x y z
N MET A 1 22.02 -16.25 -19.99
CA MET A 1 22.69 -15.98 -18.70
C MET A 1 21.61 -16.11 -17.63
N ALA A 2 21.90 -16.70 -16.48
CA ALA A 2 20.98 -16.71 -15.34
C ALA A 2 20.81 -15.26 -14.84
N HIS A 3 19.59 -14.92 -14.39
CA HIS A 3 19.27 -13.64 -13.80
C HIS A 3 18.81 -13.91 -12.35
N ASP A 4 19.44 -13.24 -11.38
CA ASP A 4 19.14 -13.43 -9.97
C ASP A 4 17.90 -12.59 -9.60
N ILE A 5 16.91 -13.24 -8.96
CA ILE A 5 15.71 -12.61 -8.46
C ILE A 5 15.81 -12.53 -6.94
N ARG A 6 15.62 -11.33 -6.40
CA ARG A 6 15.59 -11.14 -4.93
C ARG A 6 14.22 -11.49 -4.36
N ILE A 7 14.20 -12.37 -3.36
CA ILE A 7 12.99 -12.64 -2.56
C ILE A 7 13.12 -11.88 -1.25
N VAL A 8 12.09 -11.08 -0.92
CA VAL A 8 12.06 -10.26 0.30
C VAL A 8 10.82 -10.62 1.11
N THR A 9 11.02 -11.04 2.34
CA THR A 9 9.96 -11.46 3.24
C THR A 9 9.33 -10.28 3.99
N GLU A 10 8.14 -10.46 4.55
CA GLU A 10 7.48 -9.46 5.41
C GLU A 10 8.40 -9.01 6.57
N THR A 11 9.13 -9.92 7.18
CA THR A 11 10.05 -9.61 8.28
C THR A 11 11.15 -8.64 7.84
N GLU A 12 11.72 -8.83 6.66
CA GLU A 12 12.74 -7.93 6.10
C GLU A 12 12.13 -6.58 5.72
N LEU A 13 10.94 -6.58 5.13
CA LEU A 13 10.22 -5.35 4.78
C LEU A 13 9.89 -4.51 6.01
N ARG A 14 9.43 -5.13 7.10
CA ARG A 14 9.14 -4.43 8.36
C ARG A 14 10.37 -3.80 9.01
N ARG A 15 11.57 -4.33 8.74
CA ARG A 15 12.83 -3.72 9.20
C ARG A 15 13.29 -2.58 8.31
N ALA A 16 12.99 -2.65 7.02
CA ALA A 16 13.46 -1.70 6.01
C ALA A 16 12.51 -0.50 5.82
N ILE A 17 11.21 -0.70 5.98
CA ILE A 17 10.19 0.30 5.65
C ILE A 17 9.22 0.43 6.82
N THR A 18 8.99 1.67 7.26
CA THR A 18 8.04 1.99 8.35
C THR A 18 7.07 3.10 7.92
N LEU A 19 6.01 3.29 8.71
CA LEU A 19 5.09 4.41 8.52
C LEU A 19 5.71 5.68 9.13
N ASP A 20 6.30 6.50 8.28
CA ASP A 20 6.97 7.76 8.63
C ASP A 20 6.72 8.84 7.55
N LEU A 21 7.31 10.01 7.73
CA LEU A 21 7.15 11.12 6.79
C LEU A 21 7.80 10.84 5.42
N GLU A 22 8.84 9.99 5.36
CA GLU A 22 9.46 9.60 4.10
C GLU A 22 8.50 8.75 3.27
N THR A 23 7.87 7.76 3.90
CA THR A 23 6.84 6.93 3.27
C THR A 23 5.66 7.78 2.78
N VAL A 24 5.21 8.76 3.58
CA VAL A 24 4.14 9.69 3.17
C VAL A 24 4.57 10.49 1.94
N LYS A 25 5.81 11.01 1.91
CA LYS A 25 6.34 11.77 0.78
C LYS A 25 6.42 10.94 -0.51
N VAL A 26 6.83 9.67 -0.42
CA VAL A 26 6.86 8.76 -1.59
C VAL A 26 5.46 8.59 -2.18
N ILE A 27 4.44 8.42 -1.33
CA ILE A 27 3.06 8.29 -1.81
C ILE A 27 2.52 9.60 -2.38
N GLU A 28 2.87 10.75 -1.79
CA GLU A 28 2.52 12.06 -2.33
C GLU A 28 3.12 12.27 -3.74
N GLN A 29 4.39 11.91 -3.93
CA GLN A 29 5.04 11.97 -5.25
C GLN A 29 4.35 11.07 -6.28
N ALA A 30 3.88 9.89 -5.88
CA ALA A 30 3.12 9.01 -6.76
C ALA A 30 1.77 9.62 -7.18
N PHE A 31 1.06 10.28 -6.28
CA PHE A 31 -0.16 11.03 -6.62
C PHE A 31 0.12 12.23 -7.53
N ALA A 32 1.19 12.97 -7.29
CA ALA A 32 1.61 14.07 -8.16
C ALA A 32 1.91 13.55 -9.58
N ALA A 33 2.71 12.48 -9.71
CA ALA A 33 3.02 11.88 -10.99
C ALA A 33 1.77 11.39 -11.74
N LEU A 34 0.78 10.85 -11.02
CA LEU A 34 -0.50 10.47 -11.60
C LEU A 34 -1.27 11.69 -12.14
N SER A 35 -1.26 12.80 -11.41
CA SER A 35 -1.90 14.05 -11.79
C SER A 35 -1.22 14.71 -13.00
N ASP A 36 0.09 14.65 -13.08
CA ASP A 36 0.88 15.21 -14.18
C ASP A 36 0.69 14.45 -15.50
N GLY A 37 0.13 13.24 -15.44
CA GLY A 37 -0.15 12.42 -16.59
C GLY A 37 1.01 11.52 -17.01
N GLY A 38 0.80 10.73 -18.07
CA GLY A 38 1.81 9.81 -18.60
C GLY A 38 1.92 8.49 -17.82
N VAL A 39 1.26 8.35 -16.68
CA VAL A 39 1.19 7.07 -15.94
C VAL A 39 0.31 6.09 -16.71
N VAL A 40 0.83 4.89 -16.95
CA VAL A 40 0.07 3.79 -17.53
C VAL A 40 -0.48 2.94 -16.39
N MET A 41 -1.79 3.03 -16.16
CA MET A 41 -2.49 2.30 -15.11
C MET A 41 -3.73 1.62 -15.70
N PRO A 42 -3.67 0.33 -16.05
CA PRO A 42 -4.81 -0.40 -16.56
C PRO A 42 -5.91 -0.55 -15.49
N PRO A 43 -7.16 -0.87 -15.91
CA PRO A 43 -8.20 -1.22 -14.97
C PRO A 43 -7.77 -2.34 -14.02
N VAL A 44 -8.29 -2.30 -12.79
CA VAL A 44 -8.05 -3.37 -11.81
C VAL A 44 -8.67 -4.66 -12.35
N MET A 45 -7.88 -5.74 -12.38
CA MET A 45 -8.43 -7.07 -12.56
C MET A 45 -8.93 -7.56 -11.20
N SER A 46 -10.24 -7.72 -11.07
CA SER A 46 -10.88 -8.19 -9.85
C SER A 46 -11.60 -9.49 -10.11
N MET A 47 -11.52 -10.42 -9.17
CA MET A 47 -12.17 -11.72 -9.22
C MET A 47 -12.94 -11.93 -7.90
N ASP A 48 -14.28 -11.91 -7.99
CA ASP A 48 -15.17 -12.20 -6.87
C ASP A 48 -15.29 -13.70 -6.63
N LEU A 49 -15.00 -14.12 -5.41
CA LEU A 49 -15.12 -15.49 -4.93
C LEU A 49 -16.31 -15.59 -3.96
N VAL A 50 -17.52 -15.37 -4.46
CA VAL A 50 -18.75 -15.23 -3.67
C VAL A 50 -18.97 -16.40 -2.71
N SER A 51 -18.71 -17.64 -3.15
CA SER A 51 -18.93 -18.86 -2.36
C SER A 51 -18.07 -18.95 -1.10
N VAL A 52 -16.96 -18.24 -1.04
CA VAL A 52 -16.02 -18.22 0.09
C VAL A 52 -15.89 -16.84 0.71
N HIS A 53 -16.78 -15.91 0.36
CA HIS A 53 -16.79 -14.53 0.83
C HIS A 53 -15.41 -13.87 0.70
N GLY A 54 -14.84 -14.01 -0.51
CA GLY A 54 -13.50 -13.52 -0.83
C GLY A 54 -13.43 -12.79 -2.16
N GLU A 55 -12.33 -12.09 -2.36
CA GLU A 55 -11.98 -11.42 -3.62
C GLU A 55 -10.48 -11.51 -3.87
N VAL A 56 -10.06 -11.37 -5.11
CA VAL A 56 -8.64 -11.22 -5.49
C VAL A 56 -8.50 -10.07 -6.46
N ASP A 57 -7.73 -9.07 -6.08
CA ASP A 57 -7.39 -7.93 -6.93
C ASP A 57 -5.96 -8.04 -7.45
N VAL A 58 -5.78 -7.80 -8.77
CA VAL A 58 -4.46 -7.58 -9.37
C VAL A 58 -4.37 -6.16 -9.89
N LYS A 59 -3.36 -5.44 -9.43
CA LYS A 59 -3.15 -4.01 -9.73
C LYS A 59 -1.72 -3.78 -10.19
N THR A 60 -1.55 -2.93 -11.20
CA THR A 60 -0.25 -2.51 -11.69
C THR A 60 -0.29 -1.06 -12.16
N ALA A 61 0.87 -0.42 -12.16
CA ALA A 61 1.06 0.88 -12.79
C ALA A 61 2.52 1.03 -13.22
N TYR A 62 2.73 1.67 -14.36
CA TYR A 62 4.03 2.15 -14.81
C TYR A 62 4.06 3.68 -14.72
N ILE A 63 5.03 4.22 -14.01
CA ILE A 63 5.26 5.66 -13.86
C ILE A 63 6.54 5.99 -14.65
N PRO A 64 6.47 6.84 -15.69
CA PRO A 64 7.65 7.26 -16.43
C PRO A 64 8.71 7.89 -15.52
N GLY A 65 9.98 7.53 -15.75
CA GLY A 65 11.10 8.02 -14.95
C GLY A 65 11.46 7.14 -13.75
N PHE A 66 10.64 6.16 -13.39
CA PHE A 66 11.02 5.15 -12.41
C PHE A 66 11.77 3.99 -13.08
N ASP A 67 12.75 3.42 -12.38
CA ASP A 67 13.54 2.31 -12.91
C ASP A 67 12.78 0.97 -12.93
N GLY A 68 11.68 0.87 -12.19
CA GLY A 68 10.85 -0.33 -12.09
C GLY A 68 9.36 -0.06 -12.06
N PHE A 69 8.58 -1.11 -12.31
CA PHE A 69 7.13 -1.13 -12.08
C PHE A 69 6.73 -2.41 -11.33
N ALA A 70 5.63 -2.35 -10.61
CA ALA A 70 5.20 -3.47 -9.80
C ALA A 70 3.84 -4.02 -10.21
N ILE A 71 3.68 -5.33 -10.09
CA ILE A 71 2.38 -6.00 -10.14
C ILE A 71 2.07 -6.48 -8.72
N LYS A 72 0.94 -6.05 -8.19
CA LYS A 72 0.45 -6.44 -6.88
C LYS A 72 -0.71 -7.42 -7.02
N VAL A 73 -0.65 -8.51 -6.26
CA VAL A 73 -1.78 -9.44 -6.06
C VAL A 73 -2.25 -9.29 -4.61
N SER A 74 -3.54 -9.05 -4.42
CA SER A 74 -4.13 -8.69 -3.12
C SER A 74 -5.43 -9.49 -2.89
N PRO A 75 -5.35 -10.72 -2.34
CA PRO A 75 -6.53 -11.45 -1.93
C PRO A 75 -7.13 -10.88 -0.64
N GLY A 76 -8.45 -10.85 -0.58
CA GLY A 76 -9.24 -10.54 0.60
C GLY A 76 -10.21 -11.69 0.90
N PHE A 77 -10.14 -12.27 2.09
CA PHE A 77 -11.05 -13.33 2.55
C PHE A 77 -11.69 -12.88 3.86
N PHE A 78 -12.92 -12.41 3.79
CA PHE A 78 -13.55 -11.65 4.87
C PHE A 78 -14.02 -12.51 6.04
N ASP A 79 -14.05 -13.82 5.88
CA ASP A 79 -14.35 -14.78 6.95
C ASP A 79 -13.10 -15.29 7.69
N ASN A 80 -11.91 -14.99 7.22
CA ASN A 80 -10.65 -15.38 7.86
C ASN A 80 -10.53 -14.99 9.34
N PRO A 81 -11.04 -13.82 9.81
CA PRO A 81 -11.02 -13.48 11.23
C PRO A 81 -11.74 -14.50 12.13
N LYS A 82 -12.74 -15.20 11.61
CA LYS A 82 -13.42 -16.28 12.35
C LYS A 82 -12.50 -17.49 12.61
N LEU A 83 -11.43 -17.61 11.79
CA LEU A 83 -10.40 -18.64 11.90
C LEU A 83 -9.11 -18.13 12.59
N GLY A 84 -9.12 -16.90 13.10
CA GLY A 84 -7.94 -16.26 13.68
C GLY A 84 -6.88 -15.83 12.64
N LEU A 85 -7.25 -15.74 11.35
CA LEU A 85 -6.39 -15.35 10.26
C LEU A 85 -6.67 -13.90 9.81
N PRO A 86 -5.71 -13.20 9.20
CA PRO A 86 -5.95 -11.88 8.62
C PRO A 86 -6.90 -11.95 7.42
N SER A 87 -7.77 -10.96 7.27
CA SER A 87 -8.68 -10.87 6.12
C SER A 87 -7.95 -10.58 4.83
N LEU A 88 -6.87 -9.80 4.89
CA LEU A 88 -6.09 -9.40 3.72
C LEU A 88 -4.73 -10.09 3.73
N ASN A 89 -4.27 -10.43 2.54
CA ASN A 89 -2.93 -10.91 2.27
C ASN A 89 -2.43 -10.29 0.96
N GLY A 90 -1.22 -10.62 0.53
CA GLY A 90 -0.72 -10.14 -0.75
C GLY A 90 0.74 -10.46 -0.99
N LEU A 91 1.10 -10.18 -2.23
CA LEU A 91 2.49 -10.16 -2.68
C LEU A 91 2.65 -9.09 -3.78
N MET A 92 3.89 -8.69 -4.03
CA MET A 92 4.23 -7.83 -5.16
C MET A 92 5.41 -8.40 -5.93
N ILE A 93 5.42 -8.19 -7.24
CA ILE A 93 6.54 -8.52 -8.13
C ILE A 93 7.04 -7.22 -8.72
N LEU A 94 8.32 -6.93 -8.55
CA LEU A 94 9.00 -5.77 -9.13
C LEU A 94 9.69 -6.20 -10.43
N PHE A 95 9.45 -5.43 -11.47
CA PHE A 95 10.04 -5.60 -12.78
C PHE A 95 10.90 -4.39 -13.15
N SER A 96 11.99 -4.63 -13.86
CA SER A 96 12.76 -3.56 -14.51
C SER A 96 11.91 -2.85 -15.55
N ALA A 97 11.82 -1.53 -15.48
CA ALA A 97 11.15 -0.73 -16.51
C ALA A 97 11.91 -0.67 -17.84
N LYS A 98 13.19 -1.08 -17.85
CA LYS A 98 14.04 -1.08 -19.05
C LYS A 98 14.03 -2.42 -19.80
N THR A 99 13.99 -3.52 -19.05
CA THR A 99 14.19 -4.87 -19.63
C THR A 99 12.99 -5.80 -19.48
N GLY A 100 12.05 -5.46 -18.59
CA GLY A 100 10.93 -6.33 -18.22
C GLY A 100 11.31 -7.55 -17.41
N LEU A 101 12.58 -7.66 -16.96
CA LEU A 101 13.01 -8.77 -16.11
C LEU A 101 12.46 -8.59 -14.70
N VAL A 102 12.17 -9.71 -14.03
CA VAL A 102 11.80 -9.71 -12.61
C VAL A 102 13.04 -9.38 -11.78
N GLU A 103 12.98 -8.34 -10.99
CA GLU A 103 14.07 -7.93 -10.09
C GLU A 103 13.86 -8.43 -8.66
N ALA A 104 12.61 -8.40 -8.18
CA ALA A 104 12.29 -8.86 -6.84
C ALA A 104 10.86 -9.41 -6.73
N VAL A 105 10.66 -10.29 -5.74
CA VAL A 105 9.34 -10.73 -5.26
C VAL A 105 9.25 -10.40 -3.78
N PHE A 106 8.24 -9.60 -3.43
CA PHE A 106 7.94 -9.23 -2.04
C PHE A 106 6.82 -10.12 -1.51
N LEU A 107 7.16 -11.01 -0.58
CA LEU A 107 6.21 -11.85 0.14
C LEU A 107 5.78 -11.10 1.41
N ASP A 108 4.98 -10.05 1.22
CA ASP A 108 4.71 -9.04 2.23
C ASP A 108 3.46 -9.32 3.08
N ASN A 109 2.68 -10.33 2.76
CA ASN A 109 1.43 -10.66 3.45
C ASN A 109 0.46 -9.45 3.56
N GLY A 110 0.52 -8.52 2.60
CA GLY A 110 -0.29 -7.30 2.60
C GLY A 110 0.29 -6.12 3.39
N TYR A 111 1.48 -6.26 3.99
CA TYR A 111 2.11 -5.19 4.77
C TYR A 111 2.31 -3.90 4.00
N LEU A 112 2.85 -3.97 2.78
CA LEU A 112 3.05 -2.79 1.94
C LEU A 112 1.71 -2.18 1.49
N THR A 113 0.69 -3.00 1.29
CA THR A 113 -0.67 -2.51 0.99
C THR A 113 -1.23 -1.73 2.16
N ASP A 114 -1.08 -2.21 3.38
CA ASP A 114 -1.51 -1.52 4.59
C ASP A 114 -0.77 -0.20 4.78
N LEU A 115 0.54 -0.23 4.64
CA LEU A 115 1.41 0.92 4.86
C LEU A 115 1.12 2.05 3.87
N ARG A 116 1.09 1.73 2.54
CA ARG A 116 0.82 2.73 1.50
C ARG A 116 -0.60 3.31 1.61
N THR A 117 -1.57 2.52 2.10
CA THR A 117 -2.95 2.99 2.30
C THR A 117 -3.01 4.01 3.43
N ALA A 118 -2.32 3.75 4.53
CA ALA A 118 -2.21 4.70 5.63
C ALA A 118 -1.48 5.98 5.21
N ALA A 119 -0.38 5.85 4.47
CA ALA A 119 0.35 7.00 3.95
C ALA A 119 -0.51 7.86 2.99
N ALA A 120 -1.35 7.24 2.16
CA ALA A 120 -2.30 7.95 1.31
C ALA A 120 -3.32 8.78 2.13
N GLY A 121 -3.81 8.23 3.25
CA GLY A 121 -4.64 8.99 4.18
C GLY A 121 -3.90 10.16 4.84
N ALA A 122 -2.62 10.00 5.15
CA ALA A 122 -1.79 11.10 5.64
C ALA A 122 -1.63 12.22 4.58
N VAL A 123 -1.40 11.86 3.30
CA VAL A 123 -1.36 12.85 2.21
C VAL A 123 -2.68 13.62 2.15
N ALA A 124 -3.83 12.94 2.19
CA ALA A 124 -5.12 13.60 2.23
C ALA A 124 -5.27 14.53 3.45
N ALA A 125 -4.89 14.08 4.63
CA ALA A 125 -4.92 14.89 5.85
C ALA A 125 -3.97 16.10 5.76
N GLN A 126 -2.80 15.94 5.16
CA GLN A 126 -1.82 17.01 4.97
C GLN A 126 -2.38 18.17 4.14
N HIS A 127 -3.14 17.89 3.11
CA HIS A 127 -3.66 18.90 2.19
C HIS A 127 -5.06 19.41 2.54
N LEU A 128 -5.90 18.57 3.14
CA LEU A 128 -7.32 18.85 3.34
C LEU A 128 -7.73 19.16 4.78
N ALA A 129 -6.98 18.66 5.78
CA ALA A 129 -7.32 18.92 7.18
C ALA A 129 -6.87 20.33 7.60
N PRO A 130 -7.55 20.94 8.60
CA PRO A 130 -7.10 22.19 9.21
C PRO A 130 -5.64 22.12 9.66
N LYS A 131 -4.93 23.26 9.62
CA LYS A 131 -3.52 23.31 10.05
C LYS A 131 -3.33 22.96 11.52
N MET A 132 -4.28 23.33 12.35
CA MET A 132 -4.31 23.03 13.78
C MET A 132 -5.46 22.07 14.07
N VAL A 133 -5.14 20.92 14.63
CA VAL A 133 -6.10 19.86 14.99
C VAL A 133 -5.90 19.51 16.45
N GLN A 134 -6.94 19.63 17.26
CA GLN A 134 -6.91 19.21 18.66
C GLN A 134 -7.43 17.78 18.85
N THR A 135 -8.43 17.42 18.07
CA THR A 135 -9.10 16.12 18.19
C THR A 135 -9.27 15.49 16.83
N ALA A 136 -8.91 14.23 16.70
CA ALA A 136 -9.20 13.40 15.54
C ALA A 136 -10.23 12.33 15.94
N GLY A 137 -11.05 11.91 14.98
CA GLY A 137 -12.00 10.81 15.17
C GLY A 137 -11.79 9.73 14.12
N ILE A 138 -11.85 8.48 14.53
CA ILE A 138 -11.76 7.32 13.63
C ILE A 138 -12.93 6.39 13.90
N ILE A 139 -13.58 5.97 12.83
CA ILE A 139 -14.64 4.98 12.87
C ILE A 139 -14.08 3.63 12.46
N GLY A 140 -14.14 2.64 13.38
CA GLY A 140 -13.57 1.31 13.19
C GLY A 140 -12.38 1.02 14.10
N THR A 141 -12.03 -0.26 14.24
CA THR A 141 -10.97 -0.73 15.16
C THR A 141 -9.96 -1.67 14.50
N GLY A 142 -10.06 -1.86 13.17
CA GLY A 142 -9.20 -2.75 12.39
C GLY A 142 -7.78 -2.20 12.19
N VAL A 143 -7.00 -2.89 11.39
CA VAL A 143 -5.61 -2.53 11.05
C VAL A 143 -5.54 -1.13 10.46
N GLN A 144 -6.41 -0.83 9.47
CA GLN A 144 -6.41 0.49 8.82
C GLN A 144 -6.81 1.62 9.78
N ALA A 145 -7.76 1.43 10.69
CA ALA A 145 -8.10 2.46 11.66
C ALA A 145 -6.89 2.88 12.49
N ARG A 146 -6.11 1.91 12.97
CA ARG A 146 -4.88 2.15 13.77
C ARG A 146 -3.78 2.82 12.95
N LEU A 147 -3.57 2.36 11.72
CA LEU A 147 -2.54 2.92 10.83
C LEU A 147 -2.91 4.33 10.37
N GLN A 148 -4.18 4.58 10.03
CA GLN A 148 -4.67 5.90 9.63
C GLN A 148 -4.54 6.93 10.76
N ALA A 149 -4.86 6.53 12.02
CA ALA A 149 -4.63 7.39 13.18
C ALA A 149 -3.16 7.80 13.29
N ARG A 150 -2.25 6.83 13.19
CA ARG A 150 -0.81 7.08 13.26
C ARG A 150 -0.32 7.95 12.10
N ALA A 151 -0.76 7.64 10.88
CA ALA A 151 -0.37 8.36 9.68
C ALA A 151 -0.85 9.83 9.70
N ALA A 152 -2.11 10.06 10.07
CA ALA A 152 -2.65 11.41 10.21
C ALA A 152 -1.88 12.22 11.25
N ARG A 153 -1.49 11.62 12.38
CA ARG A 153 -0.74 12.29 13.44
C ARG A 153 0.66 12.74 13.01
N LEU A 154 1.29 12.05 12.05
CA LEU A 154 2.59 12.46 11.50
C LEU A 154 2.52 13.82 10.81
N VAL A 155 1.43 14.12 10.11
CA VAL A 155 1.27 15.32 9.28
C VAL A 155 0.38 16.38 9.92
N ARG A 156 -0.51 15.98 10.82
CA ARG A 156 -1.42 16.82 11.60
C ARG A 156 -1.44 16.31 13.05
N PRO A 157 -0.49 16.75 13.89
CA PRO A 157 -0.48 16.39 15.31
C PRO A 157 -1.80 16.75 15.98
N TYR A 158 -2.30 15.89 16.83
CA TYR A 158 -3.51 16.09 17.63
C TYR A 158 -3.31 15.49 19.03
N ASP A 159 -4.05 16.03 20.00
CA ASP A 159 -3.92 15.65 21.41
C ASP A 159 -4.83 14.48 21.78
N ARG A 160 -6.02 14.43 21.16
CA ARG A 160 -7.07 13.44 21.46
C ARG A 160 -7.48 12.68 20.20
N LEU A 161 -7.74 11.39 20.39
CA LEU A 161 -8.31 10.48 19.40
C LEU A 161 -9.65 9.96 19.92
#